data_990df4af8b53dc4162fdc23abd62cdb8
#
_entry.id   990df4af8b53dc4162fdc23abd62cdb8
#
_cell.length_a   1.000
_cell.length_b   1.000
_cell.length_c   1.000
_cell.angle_alpha   90.00
_cell.angle_beta   90.00
_cell.angle_gamma   90.00
#
_symmetry.space_group_name_H-M   'P 1'
#
loop_
_entity.id
_entity.type
_entity.pdbx_description
1 polymer ?
#
loop_
_entity_poly.entity_id
_entity_poly.type
_entity_poly.pdbx_seq_one_letter_code
_entity_poly.pdbx_strand_id
1 'polypeptide(L)'
;KTNNGFIVNTDKGQYSCKSLVISCGGLSIPKIGATGLGYKIAKQFDIPVIPTSPALVPLTFNPEFLSTYKQLSGVSLNATVSTRNISFKEGILFTHRGLSGPSILQISSYLKSGTHININLCPNINIEEFLLSEKQKGNNKKISSIIKNHIPQKLTEVIIKNLGFNSKLTETSNKDINLVATHINNWKVTPTDSEGYRTAEVTLGGVDTNYLSSKTMETKTIKGLYFIGEVVDVTGWLGGYNFQWAWSSGFVAGLNT
;
A
#
# COMPACT_ATOMS: atom_id res chain seq x y z
N LYS A 1 -31.94 -9.21 17.45
CA LYS A 1 -32.33 -10.54 16.98
C LYS A 1 -33.63 -10.94 17.66
N THR A 2 -34.52 -11.61 16.94
CA THR A 2 -35.77 -12.22 17.43
C THR A 2 -35.72 -13.72 17.15
N ASN A 3 -36.78 -14.45 17.62
CA ASN A 3 -36.88 -15.89 17.32
C ASN A 3 -37.00 -16.18 15.80
N ASN A 4 -37.54 -15.23 15.02
CA ASN A 4 -37.84 -15.42 13.58
C ASN A 4 -37.05 -14.51 12.66
N GLY A 5 -35.92 -13.92 13.11
CA GLY A 5 -35.12 -13.02 12.30
C GLY A 5 -34.56 -11.83 13.06
N PHE A 6 -34.59 -10.65 12.45
CA PHE A 6 -34.01 -9.44 13.00
C PHE A 6 -35.02 -8.28 13.00
N ILE A 7 -34.85 -7.38 13.95
CA ILE A 7 -35.46 -6.06 13.94
C ILE A 7 -34.35 -5.02 13.80
N VAL A 8 -34.44 -4.20 12.79
CA VAL A 8 -33.50 -3.10 12.49
C VAL A 8 -34.16 -1.79 12.87
N ASN A 9 -33.62 -1.10 13.85
CA ASN A 9 -34.08 0.22 14.25
C ASN A 9 -33.25 1.28 13.53
N THR A 10 -33.90 2.22 12.88
CA THR A 10 -33.31 3.35 12.17
C THR A 10 -33.97 4.66 12.61
N ASP A 11 -33.42 5.78 12.20
CA ASP A 11 -34.02 7.12 12.34
C ASP A 11 -35.38 7.27 11.60
N LYS A 12 -35.62 6.39 10.60
CA LYS A 12 -36.86 6.40 9.79
C LYS A 12 -37.89 5.36 10.24
N GLY A 13 -37.60 4.56 11.29
CA GLY A 13 -38.51 3.57 11.80
C GLY A 13 -37.86 2.22 12.07
N GLN A 14 -38.71 1.25 12.35
CA GLN A 14 -38.37 -0.13 12.68
C GLN A 14 -38.72 -1.06 11.53
N TYR A 15 -37.78 -1.92 11.14
CA TYR A 15 -37.96 -2.89 10.08
C TYR A 15 -37.68 -4.29 10.57
N SER A 16 -38.55 -5.24 10.22
CA SER A 16 -38.34 -6.67 10.51
C SER A 16 -37.89 -7.41 9.24
N CYS A 17 -36.96 -8.35 9.38
CA CYS A 17 -36.47 -9.17 8.27
C CYS A 17 -36.06 -10.57 8.77
N LYS A 18 -36.09 -11.55 7.87
CA LYS A 18 -35.61 -12.92 8.14
C LYS A 18 -34.10 -12.99 8.01
N SER A 19 -33.55 -12.31 7.01
CA SER A 19 -32.12 -12.23 6.73
C SER A 19 -31.63 -10.79 6.83
N LEU A 20 -30.46 -10.58 7.43
CA LEU A 20 -29.79 -9.30 7.58
C LEU A 20 -28.42 -9.36 6.94
N VAL A 21 -28.19 -8.55 5.90
CA VAL A 21 -26.93 -8.47 5.19
C VAL A 21 -26.20 -7.17 5.56
N ILE A 22 -24.99 -7.29 6.10
CA ILE A 22 -24.12 -6.17 6.46
C ILE A 22 -23.14 -5.92 5.33
N SER A 23 -23.32 -4.78 4.64
CA SER A 23 -22.53 -4.35 3.46
C SER A 23 -22.01 -2.92 3.60
N CYS A 24 -21.69 -2.50 4.84
CA CYS A 24 -21.35 -1.12 5.17
C CYS A 24 -19.94 -0.70 4.70
N GLY A 25 -19.15 -1.62 4.14
CA GLY A 25 -17.75 -1.36 3.78
C GLY A 25 -16.82 -1.24 4.98
N GLY A 26 -15.61 -0.77 4.73
CA GLY A 26 -14.56 -0.56 5.72
C GLY A 26 -14.53 0.87 6.29
N LEU A 27 -13.32 1.32 6.67
CA LEU A 27 -13.06 2.65 7.25
C LEU A 27 -12.42 3.62 6.26
N SER A 28 -12.05 3.16 5.07
CA SER A 28 -11.33 3.96 4.09
C SER A 28 -12.21 5.08 3.52
N ILE A 29 -11.60 6.25 3.30
CA ILE A 29 -12.22 7.46 2.78
C ILE A 29 -13.46 7.89 3.60
N PRO A 30 -13.32 8.22 4.89
CA PRO A 30 -14.44 8.55 5.78
C PRO A 30 -15.28 9.75 5.29
N LYS A 31 -14.73 10.60 4.43
CA LYS A 31 -15.45 11.74 3.83
C LYS A 31 -16.63 11.34 2.94
N ILE A 32 -16.64 10.12 2.41
CA ILE A 32 -17.76 9.60 1.60
C ILE A 32 -18.76 8.76 2.41
N GLY A 33 -18.66 8.79 3.74
CA GLY A 33 -19.61 8.13 4.65
C GLY A 33 -19.14 6.80 5.21
N ALA A 34 -17.88 6.39 4.98
CA ALA A 34 -17.33 5.19 5.59
C ALA A 34 -17.31 5.33 7.13
N THR A 35 -17.87 4.33 7.82
CA THR A 35 -17.95 4.28 9.28
C THR A 35 -17.67 2.88 9.79
N GLY A 36 -17.37 2.75 11.08
CA GLY A 36 -17.20 1.43 11.71
C GLY A 36 -18.51 0.72 12.08
N LEU A 37 -19.65 1.05 11.44
CA LEU A 37 -20.96 0.49 11.79
C LEU A 37 -20.98 -1.03 11.65
N GLY A 38 -20.46 -1.57 10.55
CA GLY A 38 -20.45 -3.02 10.34
C GLY A 38 -19.65 -3.77 11.41
N TYR A 39 -18.54 -3.20 11.87
CA TYR A 39 -17.75 -3.78 12.97
C TYR A 39 -18.45 -3.67 14.32
N LYS A 40 -19.21 -2.60 14.57
CA LYS A 40 -20.05 -2.50 15.79
C LYS A 40 -21.15 -3.55 15.78
N ILE A 41 -21.78 -3.79 14.63
CA ILE A 41 -22.79 -4.84 14.45
C ILE A 41 -22.16 -6.23 14.65
N ALA A 42 -21.00 -6.50 14.08
CA ALA A 42 -20.29 -7.76 14.29
C ALA A 42 -20.05 -8.01 15.79
N LYS A 43 -19.51 -7.02 16.51
CA LYS A 43 -19.29 -7.09 17.96
C LYS A 43 -20.57 -7.28 18.77
N GLN A 44 -21.69 -6.67 18.36
CA GLN A 44 -23.00 -6.85 18.99
C GLN A 44 -23.49 -8.31 18.96
N PHE A 45 -23.02 -9.06 17.98
CA PHE A 45 -23.35 -10.46 17.78
C PHE A 45 -22.19 -11.42 18.14
N ASP A 46 -21.20 -10.94 18.89
CA ASP A 46 -20.02 -11.69 19.31
C ASP A 46 -19.23 -12.31 18.13
N ILE A 47 -19.30 -11.65 16.96
CA ILE A 47 -18.47 -12.01 15.80
C ILE A 47 -17.13 -11.26 15.90
N PRO A 48 -16.00 -11.98 15.96
CA PRO A 48 -14.68 -11.36 16.05
C PRO A 48 -14.37 -10.46 14.86
N VAL A 49 -13.65 -9.37 15.15
CA VAL A 49 -13.14 -8.42 14.17
C VAL A 49 -11.63 -8.38 14.30
N ILE A 50 -10.94 -8.74 13.25
CA ILE A 50 -9.49 -8.60 13.12
C ILE A 50 -9.14 -7.10 13.15
N PRO A 51 -8.12 -6.66 13.91
CA PRO A 51 -7.75 -5.26 14.01
C PRO A 51 -7.56 -4.61 12.64
N THR A 52 -8.22 -3.49 12.44
CA THR A 52 -8.22 -2.79 11.15
C THR A 52 -7.07 -1.80 11.04
N SER A 53 -6.50 -1.67 9.83
CA SER A 53 -5.51 -0.66 9.47
C SER A 53 -5.73 -0.15 8.05
N PRO A 54 -5.29 1.09 7.72
CA PRO A 54 -5.32 1.57 6.35
C PRO A 54 -4.37 0.76 5.47
N ALA A 55 -4.82 0.41 4.26
CA ALA A 55 -4.03 -0.34 3.27
C ALA A 55 -4.19 0.27 1.88
N LEU A 56 -3.31 -0.09 0.95
CA LEU A 56 -3.17 0.58 -0.34
C LEU A 56 -3.12 2.11 -0.12
N VAL A 57 -2.17 2.54 0.70
CA VAL A 57 -2.09 3.90 1.25
C VAL A 57 -0.70 4.50 1.06
N PRO A 58 -0.57 5.81 0.72
CA PRO A 58 0.71 6.48 0.66
C PRO A 58 1.46 6.44 2.00
N LEU A 59 2.78 6.32 1.92
CA LEU A 59 3.68 6.27 3.09
C LEU A 59 4.24 7.66 3.39
N THR A 60 4.26 8.02 4.67
CA THR A 60 4.82 9.27 5.17
C THR A 60 6.18 9.05 5.83
N PHE A 61 7.00 10.10 5.83
CA PHE A 61 8.36 10.04 6.32
C PHE A 61 8.65 11.20 7.28
N ASN A 62 9.72 11.04 8.03
CA ASN A 62 10.19 12.01 9.01
C ASN A 62 10.72 13.31 8.35
N PRO A 63 10.91 14.40 9.13
CA PRO A 63 11.42 15.67 8.61
C PRO A 63 12.79 15.57 7.95
N GLU A 64 13.66 14.67 8.41
CA GLU A 64 15.00 14.46 7.83
C GLU A 64 14.89 13.95 6.40
N PHE A 65 14.11 12.90 6.15
CA PHE A 65 13.83 12.41 4.80
C PHE A 65 13.22 13.53 3.93
N LEU A 66 12.23 14.24 4.45
CA LEU A 66 11.52 15.28 3.71
C LEU A 66 12.43 16.48 3.38
N SER A 67 13.39 16.83 4.22
CA SER A 67 14.35 17.89 3.94
C SER A 67 15.15 17.64 2.65
N THR A 68 15.44 16.37 2.36
CA THR A 68 16.16 15.95 1.16
C THR A 68 15.23 15.74 -0.03
N TYR A 69 14.13 14.99 0.16
CA TYR A 69 13.35 14.43 -0.96
C TYR A 69 12.04 15.15 -1.27
N LYS A 70 11.54 16.07 -0.41
CA LYS A 70 10.30 16.83 -0.66
C LYS A 70 10.32 17.62 -1.97
N GLN A 71 11.49 18.11 -2.38
CA GLN A 71 11.67 18.83 -3.63
C GLN A 71 11.39 17.97 -4.87
N LEU A 72 11.37 16.62 -4.74
CA LEU A 72 11.02 15.68 -5.79
C LEU A 72 9.50 15.48 -5.94
N SER A 73 8.67 16.18 -5.18
CA SER A 73 7.21 16.05 -5.29
C SER A 73 6.74 16.17 -6.74
N GLY A 74 5.97 15.16 -7.20
CA GLY A 74 5.52 15.01 -8.59
C GLY A 74 6.47 14.20 -9.48
N VAL A 75 7.68 13.87 -9.05
CA VAL A 75 8.57 12.96 -9.81
C VAL A 75 8.08 11.53 -9.65
N SER A 76 7.96 10.82 -10.76
CA SER A 76 7.58 9.40 -10.80
C SER A 76 8.55 8.60 -11.66
N LEU A 77 8.70 7.32 -11.35
CA LEU A 77 9.47 6.36 -12.14
C LEU A 77 9.04 4.93 -11.83
N ASN A 78 9.35 3.99 -12.73
CA ASN A 78 9.19 2.57 -12.44
C ASN A 78 10.31 2.11 -11.51
N ALA A 79 9.95 1.42 -10.44
CA ALA A 79 10.87 0.91 -9.43
C ALA A 79 10.42 -0.47 -8.95
N THR A 80 11.32 -1.20 -8.31
CA THR A 80 10.94 -2.37 -7.51
C THR A 80 11.00 -1.99 -6.05
N VAL A 81 9.89 -2.12 -5.35
CA VAL A 81 9.77 -1.89 -3.91
C VAL A 81 9.58 -3.23 -3.22
N SER A 82 10.39 -3.52 -2.22
CA SER A 82 10.35 -4.81 -1.53
C SER A 82 10.43 -4.68 -0.01
N THR A 83 9.82 -5.63 0.68
CA THR A 83 10.00 -5.85 2.12
C THR A 83 9.93 -7.34 2.41
N ARG A 84 10.80 -7.87 3.28
CA ARG A 84 10.87 -9.31 3.58
C ARG A 84 10.80 -10.17 2.30
N ASN A 85 9.68 -10.90 2.10
CA ASN A 85 9.50 -11.88 1.04
C ASN A 85 8.54 -11.39 -0.08
N ILE A 86 8.16 -10.12 -0.09
CA ILE A 86 7.26 -9.58 -1.10
C ILE A 86 7.89 -8.39 -1.80
N SER A 87 7.63 -8.27 -3.10
CA SER A 87 8.08 -7.15 -3.92
C SER A 87 7.06 -6.81 -5.00
N PHE A 88 7.00 -5.53 -5.35
CA PHE A 88 6.18 -4.99 -6.42
C PHE A 88 7.03 -4.17 -7.37
N LYS A 89 6.95 -4.47 -8.67
CA LYS A 89 7.70 -3.76 -9.73
C LYS A 89 6.71 -2.93 -10.55
N GLU A 90 6.48 -1.71 -10.11
CA GLU A 90 5.54 -0.75 -10.71
C GLU A 90 6.00 0.68 -10.45
N GLY A 91 5.16 1.67 -10.79
CA GLY A 91 5.44 3.07 -10.55
C GLY A 91 5.55 3.43 -9.06
N ILE A 92 6.50 4.28 -8.73
CA ILE A 92 6.52 5.06 -7.49
C ILE A 92 6.34 6.54 -7.80
N LEU A 93 5.83 7.30 -6.84
CA LEU A 93 5.62 8.73 -6.92
C LEU A 93 6.16 9.39 -5.65
N PHE A 94 7.04 10.37 -5.81
CA PHE A 94 7.43 11.25 -4.71
C PHE A 94 6.32 12.27 -4.44
N THR A 95 5.96 12.42 -3.18
CA THR A 95 4.97 13.41 -2.73
C THR A 95 5.59 14.39 -1.73
N HIS A 96 4.87 15.45 -1.39
CA HIS A 96 5.31 16.40 -0.36
C HIS A 96 5.34 15.80 1.06
N ARG A 97 4.78 14.62 1.27
CA ARG A 97 4.73 13.91 2.57
C ARG A 97 5.54 12.62 2.59
N GLY A 98 6.00 12.15 1.42
CA GLY A 98 6.76 10.91 1.32
C GLY A 98 6.64 10.25 -0.04
N LEU A 99 6.16 9.00 -0.06
CA LEU A 99 6.09 8.18 -1.25
C LEU A 99 4.67 7.64 -1.48
N SER A 100 4.29 7.54 -2.74
CA SER A 100 3.03 6.98 -3.23
C SER A 100 3.29 6.21 -4.54
N GLY A 101 2.26 5.91 -5.28
CA GLY A 101 2.30 5.14 -6.52
C GLY A 101 2.07 3.65 -6.29
N PRO A 102 1.74 2.89 -7.35
CA PRO A 102 1.24 1.51 -7.22
C PRO A 102 2.13 0.57 -6.39
N SER A 103 3.45 0.60 -6.58
CA SER A 103 4.36 -0.22 -5.78
C SER A 103 4.33 0.13 -4.28
N ILE A 104 4.21 1.42 -3.96
CA ILE A 104 4.14 1.90 -2.56
C ILE A 104 2.78 1.56 -1.94
N LEU A 105 1.70 1.76 -2.67
CA LEU A 105 0.36 1.43 -2.18
C LEU A 105 0.25 -0.06 -1.87
N GLN A 106 0.71 -0.93 -2.75
CA GLN A 106 0.66 -2.38 -2.54
C GLN A 106 1.55 -2.82 -1.37
N ILE A 107 2.80 -2.32 -1.30
CA ILE A 107 3.71 -2.72 -0.21
C ILE A 107 3.21 -2.24 1.15
N SER A 108 2.45 -1.14 1.24
CA SER A 108 1.92 -0.60 2.49
C SER A 108 1.06 -1.60 3.26
N SER A 109 0.36 -2.50 2.56
CA SER A 109 -0.48 -3.55 3.15
C SER A 109 0.33 -4.63 3.93
N TYR A 110 1.65 -4.66 3.75
CA TYR A 110 2.56 -5.65 4.36
C TYR A 110 3.49 -5.04 5.42
N LEU A 111 3.38 -3.73 5.67
CA LEU A 111 4.26 -3.05 6.60
C LEU A 111 3.71 -3.08 8.02
N LYS A 112 4.60 -3.34 8.97
CA LYS A 112 4.39 -3.06 10.38
C LYS A 112 5.20 -1.81 10.77
N SER A 113 4.80 -1.13 11.82
CA SER A 113 5.56 0.02 12.33
C SER A 113 7.05 -0.29 12.47
N GLY A 114 7.90 0.60 12.01
CA GLY A 114 9.35 0.45 12.02
C GLY A 114 9.94 -0.50 10.97
N THR A 115 9.12 -1.10 10.11
CA THR A 115 9.62 -1.95 9.02
C THR A 115 10.23 -1.07 7.91
N HIS A 116 11.46 -1.37 7.51
CA HIS A 116 12.06 -0.74 6.33
C HIS A 116 11.60 -1.39 5.03
N ILE A 117 11.63 -0.61 3.97
CA ILE A 117 11.48 -1.06 2.58
C ILE A 117 12.80 -0.84 1.83
N ASN A 118 13.07 -1.71 0.87
CA ASN A 118 14.16 -1.53 -0.09
C ASN A 118 13.56 -1.12 -1.43
N ILE A 119 14.12 -0.08 -2.04
CA ILE A 119 13.67 0.46 -3.32
C ILE A 119 14.79 0.34 -4.32
N ASN A 120 14.55 -0.38 -5.42
CA ASN A 120 15.40 -0.36 -6.61
C ASN A 120 14.81 0.64 -7.61
N LEU A 121 15.46 1.80 -7.73
CA LEU A 121 15.04 2.90 -8.59
C LEU A 121 15.37 2.67 -10.08
N CYS A 122 16.20 1.66 -10.38
CA CYS A 122 16.57 1.29 -11.74
C CYS A 122 16.57 -0.24 -11.90
N PRO A 123 15.41 -0.91 -11.89
CA PRO A 123 15.31 -2.36 -11.74
C PRO A 123 15.81 -3.18 -12.94
N ASN A 124 16.10 -2.54 -14.07
CA ASN A 124 16.53 -3.21 -15.28
C ASN A 124 18.06 -3.15 -15.48
N ILE A 125 18.79 -2.42 -14.62
CA ILE A 125 20.23 -2.18 -14.76
C ILE A 125 20.89 -2.32 -13.38
N ASN A 126 21.95 -3.13 -13.30
CA ASN A 126 22.88 -3.10 -12.19
C ASN A 126 23.80 -1.87 -12.39
N ILE A 127 23.57 -0.82 -11.64
CA ILE A 127 24.28 0.47 -11.78
C ILE A 127 25.76 0.32 -11.45
N GLU A 128 26.14 -0.55 -10.52
CA GLU A 128 27.55 -0.79 -10.20
C GLU A 128 28.30 -1.38 -11.39
N GLU A 129 27.82 -2.50 -11.91
CA GLU A 129 28.42 -3.17 -13.06
C GLU A 129 28.45 -2.26 -14.29
N PHE A 130 27.38 -1.53 -14.52
CA PHE A 130 27.27 -0.57 -15.61
C PHE A 130 28.32 0.54 -15.49
N LEU A 131 28.45 1.21 -14.34
CA LEU A 131 29.42 2.29 -14.14
C LEU A 131 30.86 1.78 -14.18
N LEU A 132 31.15 0.59 -13.64
CA LEU A 132 32.50 -0.01 -13.73
C LEU A 132 32.88 -0.32 -15.19
N SER A 133 31.96 -0.85 -15.98
CA SER A 133 32.14 -1.11 -17.40
C SER A 133 32.41 0.19 -18.17
N GLU A 134 31.62 1.24 -17.92
CA GLU A 134 31.83 2.55 -18.55
C GLU A 134 33.16 3.19 -18.14
N LYS A 135 33.61 3.01 -16.90
CA LYS A 135 34.92 3.46 -16.42
C LYS A 135 36.07 2.76 -17.16
N GLN A 136 35.95 1.44 -17.34
CA GLN A 136 36.96 0.67 -18.10
C GLN A 136 37.06 1.11 -19.56
N LYS A 137 35.96 1.56 -20.18
CA LYS A 137 35.92 2.14 -21.52
C LYS A 137 36.51 3.57 -21.59
N GLY A 138 36.95 4.13 -20.47
CA GLY A 138 37.50 5.49 -20.41
C GLY A 138 36.45 6.61 -20.48
N ASN A 139 35.18 6.32 -20.11
CA ASN A 139 34.13 7.35 -20.11
C ASN A 139 34.44 8.45 -19.10
N ASN A 140 34.77 9.64 -19.62
CA ASN A 140 35.21 10.80 -18.83
C ASN A 140 34.11 11.79 -18.49
N LYS A 141 32.84 11.38 -18.60
CA LYS A 141 31.68 12.19 -18.20
C LYS A 141 31.49 12.17 -16.67
N LYS A 142 30.84 13.21 -16.14
CA LYS A 142 30.42 13.21 -14.72
C LYS A 142 29.41 12.11 -14.48
N ILE A 143 29.45 11.50 -13.28
CA ILE A 143 28.52 10.44 -12.88
C ILE A 143 27.05 10.86 -13.07
N SER A 144 26.69 12.08 -12.65
CA SER A 144 25.33 12.61 -12.84
C SER A 144 24.89 12.61 -14.30
N SER A 145 25.81 12.93 -15.22
CA SER A 145 25.54 12.96 -16.67
C SER A 145 25.31 11.58 -17.27
N ILE A 146 25.80 10.54 -16.62
CA ILE A 146 25.59 9.15 -17.03
C ILE A 146 24.28 8.63 -16.44
N ILE A 147 24.07 8.81 -15.15
CA ILE A 147 22.92 8.27 -14.41
C ILE A 147 21.59 8.89 -14.86
N LYS A 148 21.54 10.18 -15.20
CA LYS A 148 20.31 10.86 -15.67
C LYS A 148 19.66 10.24 -16.91
N ASN A 149 20.39 9.37 -17.64
CA ASN A 149 19.83 8.63 -18.76
C ASN A 149 19.02 7.40 -18.33
N HIS A 150 19.08 7.01 -17.06
CA HIS A 150 18.46 5.80 -16.53
C HIS A 150 17.39 6.08 -15.48
N ILE A 151 17.51 7.19 -14.75
CA ILE A 151 16.51 7.67 -13.78
C ILE A 151 16.23 9.17 -14.00
N PRO A 152 15.13 9.71 -13.52
CA PRO A 152 14.78 11.12 -13.70
C PRO A 152 15.91 12.06 -13.28
N GLN A 153 16.19 13.07 -14.11
CA GLN A 153 17.30 14.01 -13.90
C GLN A 153 17.24 14.66 -12.51
N LYS A 154 16.05 15.14 -12.09
CA LYS A 154 15.86 15.80 -10.79
C LYS A 154 16.19 14.86 -9.63
N LEU A 155 15.85 13.57 -9.75
CA LEU A 155 16.21 12.55 -8.76
C LEU A 155 17.71 12.30 -8.73
N THR A 156 18.36 12.21 -9.91
CA THR A 156 19.82 12.10 -10.03
C THR A 156 20.53 13.25 -9.31
N GLU A 157 20.09 14.48 -9.52
CA GLU A 157 20.68 15.68 -8.89
C GLU A 157 20.60 15.62 -7.38
N VAL A 158 19.43 15.20 -6.84
CA VAL A 158 19.24 15.06 -5.39
C VAL A 158 20.13 13.96 -4.81
N ILE A 159 20.20 12.80 -5.45
CA ILE A 159 21.06 11.68 -4.99
C ILE A 159 22.53 12.13 -4.97
N ILE A 160 23.03 12.68 -6.06
CA ILE A 160 24.44 13.11 -6.19
C ILE A 160 24.78 14.22 -5.20
N LYS A 161 23.89 15.20 -5.01
CA LYS A 161 24.05 16.25 -4.02
C LYS A 161 24.14 15.67 -2.60
N ASN A 162 23.29 14.70 -2.29
CA ASN A 162 23.26 14.07 -0.96
C ASN A 162 24.51 13.22 -0.69
N LEU A 163 25.08 12.61 -1.73
CA LEU A 163 26.34 11.86 -1.65
C LEU A 163 27.57 12.75 -1.55
N GLY A 164 27.46 14.05 -1.88
CA GLY A 164 28.52 15.04 -1.70
C GLY A 164 29.60 15.04 -2.77
N PHE A 165 29.47 14.27 -3.86
CA PHE A 165 30.44 14.25 -4.95
C PHE A 165 29.78 14.12 -6.32
N ASN A 166 30.46 14.67 -7.34
CA ASN A 166 30.06 14.57 -8.76
C ASN A 166 31.28 14.66 -9.68
N SER A 167 32.26 13.79 -9.42
CA SER A 167 33.50 13.71 -10.20
C SER A 167 33.27 13.06 -11.58
N LYS A 168 34.26 13.15 -12.43
CA LYS A 168 34.32 12.36 -13.66
C LYS A 168 34.42 10.88 -13.32
N LEU A 169 33.80 10.02 -14.11
CA LEU A 169 33.74 8.58 -13.81
C LEU A 169 35.15 7.96 -13.73
N THR A 170 36.08 8.39 -14.57
CA THR A 170 37.46 7.91 -14.53
C THR A 170 38.23 8.29 -13.26
N GLU A 171 37.81 9.38 -12.58
CA GLU A 171 38.39 9.87 -11.32
C GLU A 171 37.69 9.34 -10.09
N THR A 172 36.53 8.71 -10.25
CA THR A 172 35.69 8.21 -9.15
C THR A 172 36.24 6.89 -8.64
N SER A 173 36.36 6.73 -7.32
CA SER A 173 36.76 5.46 -6.71
C SER A 173 35.69 4.38 -6.91
N ASN A 174 36.08 3.09 -6.91
CA ASN A 174 35.12 2.00 -6.97
C ASN A 174 34.21 1.97 -5.73
N LYS A 175 34.69 2.44 -4.58
CA LYS A 175 33.89 2.61 -3.34
C LYS A 175 32.76 3.62 -3.57
N ASP A 176 33.05 4.75 -4.21
CA ASP A 176 32.04 5.77 -4.49
C ASP A 176 31.05 5.30 -5.56
N ILE A 177 31.50 4.53 -6.56
CA ILE A 177 30.63 3.88 -7.54
C ILE A 177 29.65 2.93 -6.83
N ASN A 178 30.13 2.09 -5.92
CA ASN A 178 29.28 1.20 -5.12
C ASN A 178 28.28 1.99 -4.26
N LEU A 179 28.70 3.11 -3.66
CA LEU A 179 27.81 3.96 -2.87
C LEU A 179 26.66 4.53 -3.72
N VAL A 180 26.94 5.02 -4.90
CA VAL A 180 25.93 5.50 -5.85
C VAL A 180 25.00 4.36 -6.26
N ALA A 181 25.56 3.19 -6.60
CA ALA A 181 24.78 2.02 -7.01
C ALA A 181 23.86 1.53 -5.89
N THR A 182 24.35 1.48 -4.66
CA THR A 182 23.57 1.11 -3.49
C THR A 182 22.38 2.08 -3.29
N HIS A 183 22.58 3.38 -3.46
CA HIS A 183 21.51 4.39 -3.37
C HIS A 183 20.47 4.26 -4.50
N ILE A 184 20.85 3.69 -5.64
CA ILE A 184 19.93 3.55 -6.78
C ILE A 184 19.27 2.15 -6.79
N ASN A 185 20.05 1.08 -6.63
CA ASN A 185 19.53 -0.28 -6.76
C ASN A 185 19.08 -0.89 -5.42
N ASN A 186 19.48 -0.33 -4.27
CA ASN A 186 19.15 -0.87 -2.95
C ASN A 186 18.93 0.25 -1.91
N TRP A 187 18.11 1.23 -2.28
CA TRP A 187 17.81 2.34 -1.41
C TRP A 187 16.90 1.91 -0.26
N LYS A 188 17.47 1.83 0.93
CA LYS A 188 16.78 1.42 2.14
C LYS A 188 16.19 2.63 2.87
N VAL A 189 14.86 2.63 3.06
CA VAL A 189 14.12 3.68 3.78
C VAL A 189 13.12 3.10 4.77
N THR A 190 12.86 3.84 5.83
CA THR A 190 11.89 3.44 6.85
C THR A 190 10.79 4.48 6.91
N PRO A 191 9.56 4.14 6.47
CA PRO A 191 8.41 5.02 6.63
C PRO A 191 8.14 5.27 8.12
N THR A 192 7.71 6.47 8.46
CA THR A 192 7.28 6.82 9.82
C THR A 192 5.87 6.34 10.08
N ASP A 193 4.97 6.51 9.08
CA ASP A 193 3.56 6.17 9.13
C ASP A 193 2.98 6.13 7.69
N SER A 194 1.68 6.10 7.59
CA SER A 194 0.92 6.26 6.35
C SER A 194 0.04 7.52 6.39
N GLU A 195 -0.58 7.88 5.28
CA GLU A 195 -1.57 8.97 5.26
C GLU A 195 -2.92 8.61 5.92
N GLY A 196 -3.04 7.40 6.42
CA GLY A 196 -4.19 6.91 7.16
C GLY A 196 -5.44 6.67 6.28
N TYR A 197 -6.55 6.37 6.94
CA TYR A 197 -7.82 6.08 6.27
C TYR A 197 -8.35 7.18 5.35
N ARG A 198 -7.89 8.41 5.52
CA ARG A 198 -8.32 9.54 4.68
C ARG A 198 -7.98 9.34 3.20
N THR A 199 -6.88 8.63 2.92
CA THR A 199 -6.33 8.42 1.58
C THR A 199 -6.15 6.93 1.24
N ALA A 200 -6.36 6.04 2.21
CA ALA A 200 -6.31 4.60 1.99
C ALA A 200 -7.39 4.18 1.00
N GLU A 201 -7.04 3.36 0.01
CA GLU A 201 -8.03 2.82 -0.93
C GLU A 201 -8.88 1.73 -0.28
N VAL A 202 -8.32 0.96 0.66
CA VAL A 202 -9.00 -0.14 1.34
C VAL A 202 -8.63 -0.22 2.82
N THR A 203 -9.45 -0.97 3.56
CA THR A 203 -9.22 -1.33 4.96
C THR A 203 -8.67 -2.75 5.03
N LEU A 204 -7.50 -2.94 5.62
CA LEU A 204 -6.96 -4.24 6.01
C LEU A 204 -7.58 -4.65 7.36
N GLY A 205 -7.84 -5.94 7.56
CA GLY A 205 -8.59 -6.42 8.71
C GLY A 205 -10.10 -6.31 8.49
N GLY A 206 -10.89 -6.66 9.50
CA GLY A 206 -12.35 -6.67 9.41
C GLY A 206 -12.98 -7.88 10.08
N VAL A 207 -14.21 -8.21 9.73
CA VAL A 207 -14.93 -9.37 10.27
C VAL A 207 -14.16 -10.64 9.92
N ASP A 208 -13.84 -11.44 10.94
CA ASP A 208 -13.00 -12.63 10.80
C ASP A 208 -13.71 -13.69 9.91
N THR A 209 -13.05 -14.04 8.80
CA THR A 209 -13.52 -15.02 7.82
C THR A 209 -13.75 -16.41 8.42
N ASN A 210 -13.08 -16.76 9.52
CA ASN A 210 -13.29 -18.03 10.22
C ASN A 210 -14.71 -18.17 10.78
N TYR A 211 -15.43 -17.07 10.98
CA TYR A 211 -16.81 -17.04 11.47
C TYR A 211 -17.85 -16.96 10.37
N LEU A 212 -17.42 -16.93 9.11
CA LEU A 212 -18.30 -16.88 7.95
C LEU A 212 -18.25 -18.19 7.15
N SER A 213 -19.36 -18.54 6.53
CA SER A 213 -19.44 -19.62 5.55
C SER A 213 -18.89 -19.10 4.21
N SER A 214 -17.84 -19.70 3.69
CA SER A 214 -17.31 -19.38 2.36
C SER A 214 -18.28 -19.70 1.20
N LYS A 215 -19.31 -20.50 1.46
CA LYS A 215 -20.30 -20.90 0.46
C LYS A 215 -21.51 -19.96 0.40
N THR A 216 -21.83 -19.26 1.51
CA THR A 216 -23.05 -18.48 1.63
C THR A 216 -22.82 -17.06 2.13
N MET A 217 -21.64 -16.75 2.68
CA MET A 217 -21.31 -15.52 3.42
C MET A 217 -22.13 -15.35 4.72
N GLU A 218 -22.94 -16.34 5.11
CA GLU A 218 -23.67 -16.38 6.37
C GLU A 218 -22.70 -16.60 7.55
N THR A 219 -23.01 -16.02 8.71
CA THR A 219 -22.26 -16.32 9.93
C THR A 219 -22.54 -17.76 10.39
N LYS A 220 -21.50 -18.46 10.88
CA LYS A 220 -21.62 -19.85 11.34
C LYS A 220 -22.43 -20.00 12.64
N THR A 221 -22.56 -18.93 13.41
CA THR A 221 -23.17 -18.94 14.73
C THR A 221 -24.59 -18.33 14.76
N ILE A 222 -24.94 -17.50 13.77
CA ILE A 222 -26.21 -16.77 13.77
C ILE A 222 -26.86 -16.90 12.39
N LYS A 223 -27.89 -17.76 12.34
CA LYS A 223 -28.67 -17.97 11.12
C LYS A 223 -29.30 -16.66 10.62
N GLY A 224 -29.20 -16.40 9.33
CA GLY A 224 -29.79 -15.25 8.67
C GLY A 224 -28.92 -13.98 8.76
N LEU A 225 -27.74 -14.00 9.40
CA LEU A 225 -26.81 -12.86 9.46
C LEU A 225 -25.67 -13.06 8.48
N TYR A 226 -25.46 -12.09 7.58
CA TYR A 226 -24.46 -12.12 6.53
C TYR A 226 -23.55 -10.91 6.60
N PHE A 227 -22.25 -11.09 6.27
CA PHE A 227 -21.30 -10.00 6.08
C PHE A 227 -20.65 -10.14 4.71
N ILE A 228 -20.63 -9.04 3.92
CA ILE A 228 -20.15 -9.03 2.53
C ILE A 228 -19.31 -7.79 2.24
N GLY A 229 -18.47 -7.88 1.22
CA GLY A 229 -17.61 -6.76 0.79
C GLY A 229 -16.50 -6.45 1.78
N GLU A 230 -16.08 -5.20 1.80
CA GLU A 230 -14.88 -4.75 2.52
C GLU A 230 -14.99 -4.76 4.06
N VAL A 231 -16.18 -4.94 4.60
CA VAL A 231 -16.34 -5.13 6.06
C VAL A 231 -15.73 -6.46 6.54
N VAL A 232 -15.55 -7.42 5.62
CA VAL A 232 -14.92 -8.72 5.89
C VAL A 232 -13.41 -8.61 5.74
N ASP A 233 -12.65 -9.34 6.56
CA ASP A 233 -11.18 -9.40 6.49
C ASP A 233 -10.69 -10.13 5.22
N VAL A 234 -10.91 -9.49 4.07
CA VAL A 234 -10.42 -9.89 2.75
C VAL A 234 -9.93 -8.66 2.02
N THR A 235 -8.62 -8.61 1.76
CA THR A 235 -7.98 -7.47 1.11
C THR A 235 -7.16 -7.93 -0.08
N GLY A 236 -7.45 -7.39 -1.26
CA GLY A 236 -6.73 -7.64 -2.52
C GLY A 236 -5.75 -6.52 -2.85
N TRP A 237 -4.89 -6.78 -3.83
CA TRP A 237 -3.98 -5.82 -4.43
C TRP A 237 -4.72 -4.78 -5.30
N LEU A 238 -3.98 -3.82 -5.85
CA LEU A 238 -4.48 -2.97 -6.93
C LEU A 238 -4.86 -3.82 -8.16
N GLY A 239 -5.81 -3.34 -8.96
CA GLY A 239 -6.26 -4.05 -10.17
C GLY A 239 -7.71 -4.55 -10.10
N GLY A 240 -8.53 -4.02 -9.18
CA GLY A 240 -9.97 -4.32 -9.11
C GLY A 240 -10.36 -5.51 -8.23
N TYR A 241 -9.40 -6.19 -7.59
CA TYR A 241 -9.67 -7.36 -6.74
C TYR A 241 -10.63 -7.07 -5.58
N ASN A 242 -10.54 -5.89 -4.96
CA ASN A 242 -11.41 -5.50 -3.86
C ASN A 242 -12.86 -5.28 -4.33
N PHE A 243 -13.06 -4.70 -5.52
CA PHE A 243 -14.38 -4.62 -6.14
C PHE A 243 -14.91 -5.99 -6.53
N GLN A 244 -14.06 -6.84 -7.11
CA GLN A 244 -14.45 -8.21 -7.46
C GLN A 244 -14.90 -8.99 -6.22
N TRP A 245 -14.19 -8.85 -5.08
CA TRP A 245 -14.60 -9.44 -3.81
C TRP A 245 -15.97 -8.91 -3.36
N ALA A 246 -16.20 -7.59 -3.42
CA ALA A 246 -17.48 -7.00 -3.02
C ALA A 246 -18.63 -7.55 -3.87
N TRP A 247 -18.47 -7.62 -5.19
CA TRP A 247 -19.46 -8.19 -6.09
C TRP A 247 -19.69 -9.68 -5.87
N SER A 248 -18.63 -10.47 -5.76
CA SER A 248 -18.72 -11.93 -5.60
C SER A 248 -19.36 -12.31 -4.27
N SER A 249 -18.94 -11.68 -3.18
CA SER A 249 -19.53 -11.93 -1.85
C SER A 249 -20.99 -11.50 -1.78
N GLY A 250 -21.33 -10.35 -2.41
CA GLY A 250 -22.71 -9.87 -2.51
C GLY A 250 -23.60 -10.81 -3.30
N PHE A 251 -23.13 -11.31 -4.46
CA PHE A 251 -23.85 -12.27 -5.29
C PHE A 251 -24.11 -13.57 -4.53
N VAL A 252 -23.07 -14.12 -3.90
CA VAL A 252 -23.19 -15.37 -3.11
C VAL A 252 -24.19 -15.22 -1.96
N ALA A 253 -24.12 -14.13 -1.22
CA ALA A 253 -25.09 -13.87 -0.16
C ALA A 253 -26.52 -13.76 -0.71
N GLY A 254 -26.70 -13.02 -1.80
CA GLY A 254 -28.03 -12.82 -2.43
C GLY A 254 -28.72 -14.12 -2.90
N LEU A 255 -27.94 -15.15 -3.24
CA LEU A 255 -28.50 -16.47 -3.57
C LEU A 255 -28.94 -17.29 -2.33
N ASN A 256 -28.55 -16.86 -1.12
CA ASN A 256 -28.73 -17.63 0.11
C ASN A 256 -29.52 -16.88 1.21
N THR A 257 -30.01 -15.67 0.92
CA THR A 257 -30.84 -14.85 1.85
C THR A 257 -32.30 -15.16 1.80
#